data_94e1a356a87586ce5e621ffe9e68d5e5
#
_entry.id   94e1a356a87586ce5e621ffe9e68d5e5
#
_cell.length_a   1.000
_cell.length_b   1.000
_cell.length_c   1.000
_cell.angle_alpha   90.00
_cell.angle_beta   90.00
_cell.angle_gamma   90.00
#
_symmetry.space_group_name_H-M   'P 1'
#
loop_
_entity.id
_entity.type
_entity.pdbx_description
1 polymer ?
#
loop_
_entity_poly.entity_id
_entity_poly.type
_entity_poly.pdbx_seq_one_letter_code
_entity_poly.pdbx_strand_id
1 'polypeptide(L)'
;MHDSTTTPPKVKLLDQVRNAIRTKHYSIRTEEAYVHWIKRFVLFHNKHHPKGMSEKEIAAFLTHLAVKENVAASTQNQALCAIIFLYREVLGIDIGDFSDTLIWAKKPKKLPEVFTRGEVERVIANLQGVYWMMGVILYGSGLRLIECLRLRVKDIDFAGKKIIVRSGKGEKDRVTMLPEIVINPLQQHLQEVRKLHQNDLNEGFGTVYLPYALAKKYPNANRHWGWQYVXS
;
A
#
# COMPACT_ATOMS: atom_id res chain seq x y z
N MET A 1 -23.02 12.86 48.00
CA MET A 1 -22.28 13.20 46.79
C MET A 1 -21.36 12.03 46.45
N HIS A 2 -21.77 11.17 45.52
CA HIS A 2 -20.95 10.05 45.05
C HIS A 2 -20.21 10.50 43.79
N ASP A 3 -18.93 10.74 43.97
CA ASP A 3 -18.03 11.09 42.86
C ASP A 3 -17.62 9.77 42.17
N SER A 4 -18.37 9.38 41.17
CA SER A 4 -18.03 8.19 40.36
C SER A 4 -16.99 8.60 39.29
N THR A 5 -15.72 8.58 39.72
CA THR A 5 -14.58 8.67 38.81
C THR A 5 -14.53 7.39 37.98
N THR A 6 -15.26 7.35 36.87
CA THR A 6 -15.14 6.29 35.88
C THR A 6 -13.81 6.45 35.15
N THR A 7 -12.82 5.66 35.55
CA THR A 7 -11.55 5.54 34.81
C THR A 7 -11.87 5.08 33.38
N PRO A 8 -11.45 5.80 32.35
CA PRO A 8 -11.74 5.40 30.98
C PRO A 8 -11.17 3.99 30.68
N PRO A 9 -11.88 3.18 29.89
CA PRO A 9 -11.46 1.82 29.63
C PRO A 9 -10.07 1.79 28.97
N LYS A 10 -9.20 0.95 29.50
CA LYS A 10 -7.82 0.81 29.03
C LYS A 10 -7.81 0.36 27.55
N VAL A 11 -7.32 1.22 26.68
CA VAL A 11 -7.27 0.93 25.23
C VAL A 11 -6.40 -0.31 24.98
N LYS A 12 -6.93 -1.27 24.22
CA LYS A 12 -6.20 -2.51 23.89
C LYS A 12 -4.92 -2.21 23.13
N LEU A 13 -3.89 -3.01 23.33
CA LEU A 13 -2.56 -2.82 22.73
C LEU A 13 -2.63 -2.62 21.20
N LEU A 14 -3.35 -3.49 20.51
CA LEU A 14 -3.44 -3.41 19.04
C LEU A 14 -4.18 -2.15 18.56
N ASP A 15 -5.11 -1.63 19.38
CA ASP A 15 -5.79 -0.37 19.04
C ASP A 15 -4.85 0.82 19.25
N GLN A 16 -3.99 0.77 20.28
CA GLN A 16 -2.93 1.76 20.46
C GLN A 16 -1.98 1.78 19.25
N VAL A 17 -1.62 0.59 18.75
CA VAL A 17 -0.77 0.43 17.54
C VAL A 17 -1.45 1.09 16.33
N ARG A 18 -2.74 0.77 16.09
CA ARG A 18 -3.51 1.36 14.98
C ARG A 18 -3.55 2.88 15.08
N ASN A 19 -3.85 3.39 16.28
CA ASN A 19 -3.91 4.84 16.50
C ASN A 19 -2.57 5.52 16.21
N ALA A 20 -1.47 4.96 16.70
CA ALA A 20 -0.12 5.50 16.46
C ALA A 20 0.24 5.51 14.96
N ILE A 21 -0.10 4.42 14.24
CA ILE A 21 0.14 4.29 12.80
C ILE A 21 -0.66 5.36 12.03
N ARG A 22 -1.95 5.53 12.38
CA ARG A 22 -2.85 6.51 11.73
C ARG A 22 -2.42 7.95 12.03
N THR A 23 -2.01 8.24 13.26
CA THR A 23 -1.49 9.56 13.65
C THR A 23 -0.22 9.92 12.84
N LYS A 24 0.60 8.92 12.50
CA LYS A 24 1.80 9.13 11.67
C LYS A 24 1.49 9.07 10.17
N HIS A 25 0.23 8.96 9.77
CA HIS A 25 -0.22 8.90 8.37
C HIS A 25 0.44 7.76 7.56
N TYR A 26 0.71 6.63 8.21
CA TYR A 26 1.22 5.46 7.49
C TYR A 26 0.08 4.80 6.68
N SER A 27 0.46 4.05 5.66
CA SER A 27 -0.51 3.38 4.80
C SER A 27 -1.28 2.28 5.53
N ILE A 28 -2.49 1.98 5.04
CA ILE A 28 -3.32 0.88 5.56
C ILE A 28 -2.56 -0.47 5.50
N ARG A 29 -1.75 -0.69 4.45
CA ARG A 29 -0.91 -1.89 4.34
C ARG A 29 0.15 -1.96 5.44
N THR A 30 0.70 -0.83 5.82
CA THR A 30 1.65 -0.75 6.95
C THR A 30 0.92 -1.10 8.26
N GLU A 31 -0.30 -0.58 8.44
CA GLU A 31 -1.13 -0.90 9.63
C GLU A 31 -1.38 -2.41 9.71
N GLU A 32 -1.85 -3.01 8.63
CA GLU A 32 -2.13 -4.46 8.57
C GLU A 32 -0.88 -5.29 8.87
N ALA A 33 0.24 -4.96 8.23
CA ALA A 33 1.50 -5.68 8.42
C ALA A 33 2.02 -5.55 9.85
N TYR A 34 2.00 -4.33 10.42
CA TYR A 34 2.50 -4.11 11.77
C TYR A 34 1.61 -4.76 12.82
N VAL A 35 0.30 -4.63 12.69
CA VAL A 35 -0.67 -5.30 13.59
C VAL A 35 -0.48 -6.82 13.51
N HIS A 36 -0.31 -7.39 12.32
CA HIS A 36 -0.06 -8.82 12.12
C HIS A 36 1.20 -9.28 12.88
N TRP A 37 2.33 -8.59 12.66
CA TRP A 37 3.60 -8.99 13.30
C TRP A 37 3.58 -8.80 14.81
N ILE A 38 3.00 -7.72 15.30
CA ILE A 38 2.89 -7.45 16.74
C ILE A 38 1.99 -8.50 17.40
N LYS A 39 0.86 -8.85 16.77
CA LYS A 39 -0.02 -9.92 17.25
C LYS A 39 0.73 -11.25 17.33
N ARG A 40 1.48 -11.60 16.28
CA ARG A 40 2.30 -12.83 16.26
C ARG A 40 3.36 -12.85 17.36
N PHE A 41 4.04 -11.74 17.57
CA PHE A 41 5.05 -11.58 18.61
C PHE A 41 4.45 -11.82 20.02
N VAL A 42 3.30 -11.19 20.29
CA VAL A 42 2.60 -11.34 21.57
C VAL A 42 2.12 -12.78 21.78
N LEU A 43 1.59 -13.42 20.73
CA LEU A 43 1.14 -14.82 20.81
C LEU A 43 2.30 -15.78 21.02
N PHE A 44 3.43 -15.57 20.36
CA PHE A 44 4.65 -16.38 20.52
C PHE A 44 5.12 -16.40 21.97
N HIS A 45 4.95 -15.28 22.68
CA HIS A 45 5.29 -15.17 24.10
C HIS A 45 4.08 -15.39 25.03
N ASN A 46 3.16 -16.28 24.66
CA ASN A 46 2.02 -16.71 25.51
C ASN A 46 1.17 -15.54 26.00
N LYS A 47 0.99 -14.51 25.16
CA LYS A 47 0.20 -13.30 25.45
C LYS A 47 0.76 -12.45 26.60
N HIS A 48 2.03 -12.61 26.95
CA HIS A 48 2.70 -11.68 27.87
C HIS A 48 2.69 -10.26 27.24
N HIS A 49 2.56 -9.27 28.11
CA HIS A 49 2.50 -7.88 27.63
C HIS A 49 3.94 -7.41 27.25
N PRO A 50 4.13 -6.79 26.08
CA PRO A 50 5.48 -6.39 25.62
C PRO A 50 6.24 -5.47 26.56
N LYS A 51 5.58 -4.71 27.42
CA LYS A 51 6.27 -3.89 28.45
C LYS A 51 7.16 -4.71 29.39
N GLY A 52 6.84 -6.00 29.58
CA GLY A 52 7.62 -6.90 30.43
C GLY A 52 8.61 -7.75 29.64
N MET A 53 8.84 -7.46 28.39
CA MET A 53 9.76 -8.19 27.54
C MET A 53 10.99 -7.33 27.20
N SER A 54 12.10 -7.99 26.92
CA SER A 54 13.40 -7.37 26.63
C SER A 54 13.88 -7.73 25.21
N GLU A 55 15.10 -7.33 24.90
CA GLU A 55 15.79 -7.71 23.66
C GLU A 55 15.84 -9.23 23.46
N LYS A 56 15.93 -10.01 24.54
CA LYS A 56 16.00 -11.47 24.49
C LYS A 56 14.74 -12.06 23.87
N GLU A 57 13.58 -11.54 24.24
CA GLU A 57 12.30 -12.00 23.71
C GLU A 57 12.18 -11.64 22.22
N ILE A 58 12.64 -10.46 21.83
CA ILE A 58 12.65 -10.02 20.43
C ILE A 58 13.58 -10.95 19.62
N ALA A 59 14.80 -11.18 20.10
CA ALA A 59 15.76 -12.07 19.44
C ALA A 59 15.24 -13.50 19.31
N ALA A 60 14.60 -14.03 20.36
CA ALA A 60 14.00 -15.38 20.36
C ALA A 60 12.92 -15.49 19.26
N PHE A 61 12.04 -14.49 19.15
CA PHE A 61 11.00 -14.48 18.11
C PHE A 61 11.60 -14.40 16.70
N LEU A 62 12.56 -13.51 16.48
CA LEU A 62 13.21 -13.37 15.17
C LEU A 62 13.98 -14.63 14.77
N THR A 63 14.62 -15.27 15.74
CA THR A 63 15.31 -16.56 15.53
C THR A 63 14.30 -17.66 15.16
N HIS A 64 13.17 -17.70 15.85
CA HIS A 64 12.09 -18.65 15.52
C HIS A 64 11.62 -18.46 14.08
N LEU A 65 11.37 -17.21 13.66
CA LEU A 65 10.96 -16.89 12.28
C LEU A 65 11.99 -17.39 11.26
N ALA A 66 13.29 -17.15 11.54
CA ALA A 66 14.35 -17.53 10.61
C ALA A 66 14.60 -19.04 10.57
N VAL A 67 14.66 -19.70 11.74
CA VAL A 67 15.12 -21.09 11.86
C VAL A 67 13.96 -22.09 11.76
N LYS A 68 12.84 -21.82 12.42
CA LYS A 68 11.71 -22.76 12.45
C LYS A 68 10.74 -22.54 11.29
N GLU A 69 10.48 -21.26 10.95
CA GLU A 69 9.54 -20.96 9.87
C GLU A 69 10.23 -20.70 8.52
N ASN A 70 11.55 -20.60 8.53
CA ASN A 70 12.37 -20.40 7.32
C ASN A 70 11.91 -19.21 6.48
N VAL A 71 11.51 -18.10 7.14
CA VAL A 71 11.04 -16.92 6.43
C VAL A 71 12.19 -16.19 5.72
N ALA A 72 11.89 -15.51 4.63
CA ALA A 72 12.87 -14.70 3.92
C ALA A 72 13.40 -13.56 4.81
N ALA A 73 14.66 -13.16 4.59
CA ALA A 73 15.31 -12.05 5.32
C ALA A 73 14.47 -10.76 5.31
N SER A 74 13.82 -10.45 4.18
CA SER A 74 12.93 -9.28 4.07
C SER A 74 11.72 -9.37 5.01
N THR A 75 11.18 -10.58 5.18
CA THR A 75 10.04 -10.87 6.05
C THR A 75 10.44 -10.72 7.53
N GLN A 76 11.60 -11.28 7.90
CA GLN A 76 12.17 -11.14 9.24
C GLN A 76 12.40 -9.67 9.58
N ASN A 77 12.97 -8.90 8.65
CA ASN A 77 13.21 -7.46 8.84
C ASN A 77 11.90 -6.67 8.96
N GLN A 78 10.84 -7.07 8.25
CA GLN A 78 9.53 -6.44 8.39
C GLN A 78 8.95 -6.68 9.80
N ALA A 79 9.10 -7.90 10.32
CA ALA A 79 8.68 -8.22 11.70
C ALA A 79 9.46 -7.37 12.71
N LEU A 80 10.77 -7.24 12.53
CA LEU A 80 11.63 -6.39 13.38
C LEU A 80 11.18 -4.93 13.36
N CYS A 81 10.93 -4.37 12.16
CA CYS A 81 10.43 -2.97 12.04
C CYS A 81 9.12 -2.77 12.82
N ALA A 82 8.21 -3.74 12.75
CA ALA A 82 6.93 -3.66 13.47
C ALA A 82 7.13 -3.68 14.99
N ILE A 83 8.06 -4.51 15.47
CA ILE A 83 8.38 -4.62 16.90
C ILE A 83 9.08 -3.35 17.39
N ILE A 84 10.05 -2.82 16.65
CA ILE A 84 10.71 -1.55 16.96
C ILE A 84 9.67 -0.42 17.06
N PHE A 85 8.76 -0.36 16.08
CA PHE A 85 7.66 0.62 16.10
C PHE A 85 6.80 0.48 17.38
N LEU A 86 6.46 -0.75 17.76
CA LEU A 86 5.69 -1.01 18.98
C LEU A 86 6.39 -0.42 20.21
N TYR A 87 7.67 -0.72 20.39
CA TYR A 87 8.39 -0.27 21.58
C TYR A 87 8.58 1.25 21.57
N ARG A 88 9.11 1.82 20.49
CA ARG A 88 9.46 3.25 20.42
C ARG A 88 8.21 4.14 20.38
N GLU A 89 7.27 3.82 19.51
CA GLU A 89 6.16 4.74 19.18
C GLU A 89 4.89 4.51 19.98
N VAL A 90 4.68 3.28 20.47
CA VAL A 90 3.44 2.93 21.18
C VAL A 90 3.68 2.82 22.68
N LEU A 91 4.77 2.16 23.08
CA LEU A 91 5.06 1.92 24.49
C LEU A 91 5.97 2.99 25.12
N GLY A 92 6.63 3.82 24.31
CA GLY A 92 7.57 4.84 24.76
C GLY A 92 8.80 4.25 25.46
N ILE A 93 9.19 3.03 25.05
CA ILE A 93 10.33 2.31 25.66
C ILE A 93 11.48 2.35 24.67
N ASP A 94 12.58 2.92 25.12
CA ASP A 94 13.82 2.84 24.35
C ASP A 94 14.42 1.44 24.57
N ILE A 95 14.44 0.67 23.49
CA ILE A 95 15.00 -0.68 23.47
C ILE A 95 16.47 -0.69 23.00
N GLY A 96 17.12 0.47 23.16
CA GLY A 96 18.54 0.64 22.79
C GLY A 96 18.75 0.69 21.29
N ASP A 97 19.99 0.77 20.89
CA ASP A 97 20.36 0.71 19.48
C ASP A 97 20.51 -0.75 19.05
N PHE A 98 19.41 -1.31 18.54
CA PHE A 98 19.38 -2.70 18.06
C PHE A 98 20.32 -2.95 16.88
N SER A 99 21.02 -1.91 16.40
CA SER A 99 21.94 -2.08 15.28
C SER A 99 23.07 -3.07 15.60
N ASP A 100 23.46 -3.17 16.88
CA ASP A 100 24.59 -4.00 17.30
C ASP A 100 24.19 -5.41 17.78
N THR A 101 22.97 -5.56 18.29
CA THR A 101 22.51 -6.84 18.87
C THR A 101 21.51 -7.60 17.99
N LEU A 102 20.73 -6.89 17.21
CA LEU A 102 19.80 -7.53 16.27
C LEU A 102 20.42 -7.52 14.88
N ILE A 103 20.92 -8.66 14.49
CA ILE A 103 21.50 -8.86 13.15
C ILE A 103 20.34 -8.74 12.14
N TRP A 104 20.31 -7.61 11.43
CA TRP A 104 19.44 -7.49 10.26
C TRP A 104 19.76 -8.62 9.30
N ALA A 105 18.76 -9.42 8.99
CA ALA A 105 18.95 -10.53 8.08
C ALA A 105 19.51 -10.00 6.75
N LYS A 106 20.70 -10.45 6.38
CA LYS A 106 21.38 -10.02 5.16
C LYS A 106 20.61 -10.52 3.95
N LYS A 107 20.10 -9.60 3.16
CA LYS A 107 19.50 -9.93 1.87
C LYS A 107 20.62 -10.24 0.88
N PRO A 108 20.59 -11.40 0.24
CA PRO A 108 21.48 -11.60 -0.91
C PRO A 108 21.20 -10.53 -1.95
N LYS A 109 22.25 -9.84 -2.38
CA LYS A 109 22.16 -8.85 -3.46
C LYS A 109 21.95 -9.58 -4.78
N LYS A 110 20.68 -9.79 -5.15
CA LYS A 110 20.36 -10.23 -6.51
C LYS A 110 20.28 -8.99 -7.40
N LEU A 111 21.05 -8.97 -8.45
CA LEU A 111 20.90 -7.96 -9.50
C LEU A 111 19.52 -8.17 -10.15
N PRO A 112 18.72 -7.13 -10.30
CA PRO A 112 17.46 -7.27 -11.02
C PRO A 112 17.70 -7.69 -12.46
N GLU A 113 17.00 -8.70 -12.92
CA GLU A 113 16.93 -9.03 -14.33
C GLU A 113 16.02 -8.00 -14.99
N VAL A 114 16.53 -7.31 -15.98
CA VAL A 114 15.82 -6.26 -16.70
C VAL A 114 15.64 -6.71 -18.15
N PHE A 115 14.41 -6.67 -18.62
CA PHE A 115 14.13 -6.97 -20.03
C PHE A 115 14.85 -5.99 -20.95
N THR A 116 15.44 -6.50 -22.01
CA THR A 116 15.91 -5.68 -23.13
C THR A 116 14.70 -5.06 -23.83
N ARG A 117 14.93 -4.01 -24.60
CA ARG A 117 13.87 -3.35 -25.39
C ARG A 117 13.13 -4.36 -26.29
N GLY A 118 13.88 -5.21 -27.00
CA GLY A 118 13.29 -6.23 -27.89
C GLY A 118 12.43 -7.26 -27.16
N GLU A 119 12.81 -7.64 -25.93
CA GLU A 119 11.97 -8.51 -25.10
C GLU A 119 10.68 -7.83 -24.68
N VAL A 120 10.74 -6.56 -24.27
CA VAL A 120 9.54 -5.78 -23.92
C VAL A 120 8.60 -5.68 -25.13
N GLU A 121 9.14 -5.35 -26.32
CA GLU A 121 8.38 -5.26 -27.55
C GLU A 121 7.65 -6.59 -27.85
N ARG A 122 8.34 -7.72 -27.70
CA ARG A 122 7.73 -9.04 -27.90
C ARG A 122 6.63 -9.33 -26.87
N VAL A 123 6.85 -8.96 -25.60
CA VAL A 123 5.81 -9.12 -24.56
C VAL A 123 4.57 -8.28 -24.92
N ILE A 124 4.77 -6.99 -25.22
CA ILE A 124 3.67 -6.07 -25.55
C ILE A 124 2.91 -6.56 -26.81
N ALA A 125 3.63 -7.06 -27.83
CA ALA A 125 3.02 -7.56 -29.05
C ALA A 125 2.10 -8.77 -28.83
N ASN A 126 2.29 -9.51 -27.74
CA ASN A 126 1.45 -10.67 -27.38
C ASN A 126 0.30 -10.30 -26.44
N LEU A 127 0.19 -9.05 -25.99
CA LEU A 127 -0.92 -8.59 -25.17
C LEU A 127 -2.05 -8.07 -26.06
N GLN A 128 -3.29 -8.14 -25.58
CA GLN A 128 -4.46 -7.67 -26.33
C GLN A 128 -5.38 -6.81 -25.44
N GLY A 129 -6.17 -5.96 -26.07
CA GLY A 129 -7.20 -5.15 -25.40
C GLY A 129 -6.64 -4.32 -24.25
N VAL A 130 -7.31 -4.37 -23.12
CA VAL A 130 -6.94 -3.61 -21.91
C VAL A 130 -5.52 -3.96 -21.43
N TYR A 131 -5.12 -5.23 -21.52
CA TYR A 131 -3.79 -5.67 -21.08
C TYR A 131 -2.68 -5.06 -21.96
N TRP A 132 -2.93 -4.93 -23.26
CA TRP A 132 -1.99 -4.25 -24.16
C TRP A 132 -1.84 -2.77 -23.78
N MET A 133 -2.96 -2.06 -23.57
CA MET A 133 -2.93 -0.66 -23.14
C MET A 133 -2.19 -0.50 -21.81
N MET A 134 -2.45 -1.38 -20.84
CA MET A 134 -1.74 -1.37 -19.55
C MET A 134 -0.23 -1.59 -19.74
N GLY A 135 0.16 -2.57 -20.57
CA GLY A 135 1.56 -2.86 -20.87
C GLY A 135 2.28 -1.65 -21.47
N VAL A 136 1.64 -1.00 -22.44
CA VAL A 136 2.18 0.22 -23.09
C VAL A 136 2.32 1.36 -22.07
N ILE A 137 1.30 1.57 -21.23
CA ILE A 137 1.32 2.64 -20.21
C ILE A 137 2.39 2.33 -19.14
N LEU A 138 2.45 1.09 -18.64
CA LEU A 138 3.45 0.69 -17.65
C LEU A 138 4.87 0.95 -18.14
N TYR A 139 5.18 0.49 -19.36
CA TYR A 139 6.51 0.61 -19.93
C TYR A 139 6.81 2.06 -20.37
N GLY A 140 5.90 2.66 -21.13
CA GLY A 140 6.13 3.97 -21.74
C GLY A 140 6.06 5.13 -20.77
N SER A 141 5.22 5.03 -19.72
CA SER A 141 5.08 6.09 -18.71
C SER A 141 5.86 5.81 -17.42
N GLY A 142 6.44 4.62 -17.28
CA GLY A 142 7.15 4.23 -16.06
C GLY A 142 6.26 4.14 -14.83
N LEU A 143 5.00 3.76 -15.00
CA LEU A 143 4.07 3.59 -13.86
C LEU A 143 4.37 2.29 -13.09
N ARG A 144 4.15 2.34 -11.78
CA ARG A 144 4.06 1.10 -11.00
C ARG A 144 2.73 0.41 -11.30
N LEU A 145 2.68 -0.91 -11.19
CA LEU A 145 1.45 -1.67 -11.46
C LEU A 145 0.23 -1.08 -10.74
N ILE A 146 0.34 -0.80 -9.46
CA ILE A 146 -0.79 -0.28 -8.66
C ILE A 146 -1.16 1.17 -9.09
N GLU A 147 -0.20 1.96 -9.55
CA GLU A 147 -0.49 3.30 -10.10
C GLU A 147 -1.30 3.19 -11.40
N CYS A 148 -0.93 2.26 -12.26
CA CYS A 148 -1.67 1.98 -13.50
C CYS A 148 -3.09 1.50 -13.18
N LEU A 149 -3.25 0.51 -12.29
CA LEU A 149 -4.57 -0.02 -11.90
C LEU A 149 -5.47 1.01 -11.22
N ARG A 150 -4.88 2.01 -10.58
CA ARG A 150 -5.62 3.08 -9.89
C ARG A 150 -5.77 4.36 -10.70
N LEU A 151 -5.31 4.34 -11.96
CA LEU A 151 -5.39 5.50 -12.83
C LEU A 151 -6.85 5.89 -13.06
N ARG A 152 -7.15 7.17 -12.90
CA ARG A 152 -8.50 7.73 -13.05
C ARG A 152 -8.61 8.50 -14.38
N VAL A 153 -9.81 8.56 -14.91
CA VAL A 153 -10.10 9.28 -16.15
C VAL A 153 -9.57 10.72 -16.10
N LYS A 154 -9.81 11.42 -14.99
CA LYS A 154 -9.38 12.82 -14.81
C LYS A 154 -7.86 13.01 -14.73
N ASP A 155 -7.12 11.95 -14.57
CA ASP A 155 -5.66 12.01 -14.42
C ASP A 155 -4.93 11.84 -15.77
N ILE A 156 -5.70 11.69 -16.86
CA ILE A 156 -5.18 11.62 -18.22
C ILE A 156 -5.45 12.94 -18.95
N ASP A 157 -4.38 13.60 -19.37
CA ASP A 157 -4.45 14.78 -20.21
C ASP A 157 -4.05 14.38 -21.64
N PHE A 158 -5.04 14.15 -22.49
CA PHE A 158 -4.82 13.76 -23.89
C PHE A 158 -4.19 14.89 -24.71
N ALA A 159 -4.60 16.16 -24.45
CA ALA A 159 -4.08 17.31 -25.16
C ALA A 159 -2.60 17.56 -24.84
N GLY A 160 -2.27 17.50 -23.55
CA GLY A 160 -0.89 17.66 -23.09
C GLY A 160 -0.05 16.38 -23.18
N LYS A 161 -0.64 15.24 -23.59
CA LYS A 161 0.00 13.91 -23.66
C LYS A 161 0.65 13.54 -22.30
N LYS A 162 -0.08 13.71 -21.21
CA LYS A 162 0.44 13.55 -19.85
C LYS A 162 -0.47 12.65 -19.02
N ILE A 163 0.14 12.00 -18.03
CA ILE A 163 -0.56 11.27 -16.96
C ILE A 163 -0.14 11.91 -15.64
N ILE A 164 -1.13 12.22 -14.79
CA ILE A 164 -0.91 12.71 -13.44
C ILE A 164 -1.00 11.51 -12.49
N VAL A 165 0.13 11.11 -11.93
CA VAL A 165 0.20 10.01 -10.96
C VAL A 165 0.00 10.60 -9.56
N ARG A 166 -1.12 10.26 -8.94
CA ARG A 166 -1.45 10.78 -7.61
C ARG A 166 -1.00 9.81 -6.52
N SER A 167 -0.54 10.39 -5.41
CA SER A 167 -0.11 9.64 -4.21
C SER A 167 0.87 8.50 -4.54
N GLY A 168 1.88 8.82 -5.35
CA GLY A 168 2.99 7.91 -5.64
C GLY A 168 3.76 7.56 -4.36
N LYS A 169 4.85 6.80 -4.49
CA LYS A 169 5.70 6.44 -3.35
C LYS A 169 6.12 7.70 -2.57
N GLY A 170 5.77 7.73 -1.26
CA GLY A 170 5.99 8.90 -0.40
C GLY A 170 4.93 9.98 -0.52
N GLU A 171 3.74 9.64 -1.03
CA GLU A 171 2.58 10.53 -1.18
C GLU A 171 2.83 11.75 -2.08
N LYS A 172 3.82 11.66 -2.99
CA LYS A 172 4.14 12.74 -3.92
C LYS A 172 3.47 12.51 -5.26
N ASP A 173 2.75 13.51 -5.73
CA ASP A 173 2.20 13.53 -7.08
C ASP A 173 3.34 13.78 -8.08
N ARG A 174 3.24 13.19 -9.26
CA ARG A 174 4.16 13.44 -10.35
C ARG A 174 3.43 13.40 -11.68
N VAL A 175 4.00 14.07 -12.66
CA VAL A 175 3.50 14.04 -14.03
C VAL A 175 4.47 13.18 -14.87
N THR A 176 3.92 12.34 -15.73
CA THR A 176 4.69 11.54 -16.69
C THR A 176 4.02 11.61 -18.08
N MET A 177 4.71 11.12 -19.10
CA MET A 177 4.19 11.15 -20.46
C MET A 177 3.11 10.09 -20.68
N LEU A 178 2.13 10.39 -21.54
CA LEU A 178 1.19 9.42 -22.09
C LEU A 178 1.75 8.98 -23.46
N PRO A 179 2.08 7.69 -23.65
CA PRO A 179 2.62 7.22 -24.94
C PRO A 179 1.63 7.46 -26.08
N GLU A 180 2.10 8.00 -27.18
CA GLU A 180 1.25 8.36 -28.32
C GLU A 180 0.49 7.16 -28.90
N ILE A 181 1.15 6.01 -28.96
CA ILE A 181 0.57 4.78 -29.54
C ILE A 181 -0.70 4.33 -28.80
N VAL A 182 -0.85 4.69 -27.50
CA VAL A 182 -2.01 4.28 -26.71
C VAL A 182 -3.16 5.30 -26.77
N ILE A 183 -2.93 6.52 -27.28
CA ILE A 183 -3.91 7.61 -27.19
C ILE A 183 -5.25 7.22 -27.83
N ASN A 184 -5.24 6.86 -29.12
CA ASN A 184 -6.48 6.53 -29.84
C ASN A 184 -7.16 5.28 -29.27
N PRO A 185 -6.45 4.14 -29.03
CA PRO A 185 -7.08 2.99 -28.40
C PRO A 185 -7.66 3.31 -27.01
N LEU A 186 -6.97 4.12 -26.23
CA LEU A 186 -7.43 4.49 -24.88
C LEU A 186 -8.67 5.38 -24.93
N GLN A 187 -8.75 6.31 -25.88
CA GLN A 187 -9.94 7.15 -26.07
C GLN A 187 -11.15 6.29 -26.45
N GLN A 188 -10.99 5.33 -27.36
CA GLN A 188 -12.04 4.38 -27.74
C GLN A 188 -12.49 3.54 -26.53
N HIS A 189 -11.53 2.97 -25.81
CA HIS A 189 -11.82 2.21 -24.60
C HIS A 189 -12.60 3.05 -23.58
N LEU A 190 -12.20 4.29 -23.34
CA LEU A 190 -12.90 5.18 -22.39
C LEU A 190 -14.34 5.51 -22.84
N GLN A 191 -14.64 5.51 -24.14
CA GLN A 191 -16.03 5.65 -24.60
C GLN A 191 -16.87 4.43 -24.18
N GLU A 192 -16.32 3.23 -24.28
CA GLU A 192 -17.03 2.01 -23.87
C GLU A 192 -17.18 1.94 -22.33
N VAL A 193 -16.12 2.28 -21.60
CA VAL A 193 -16.17 2.36 -20.12
C VAL A 193 -17.22 3.40 -19.69
N ARG A 194 -17.35 4.50 -20.43
CA ARG A 194 -18.34 5.55 -20.12
C ARG A 194 -19.76 5.05 -20.31
N LYS A 195 -20.03 4.28 -21.38
CA LYS A 195 -21.34 3.66 -21.61
C LYS A 195 -21.68 2.69 -20.47
N LEU A 196 -20.73 1.83 -20.10
CA LEU A 196 -20.91 0.89 -18.99
C LEU A 196 -21.22 1.66 -17.70
N HIS A 197 -20.42 2.67 -17.37
CA HIS A 197 -20.63 3.49 -16.18
C HIS A 197 -22.03 4.14 -16.17
N GLN A 198 -22.52 4.62 -17.32
CA GLN A 198 -23.86 5.21 -17.42
C GLN A 198 -24.94 4.17 -17.15
N ASN A 199 -24.78 2.95 -17.67
CA ASN A 199 -25.72 1.85 -17.41
C ASN A 199 -25.71 1.49 -15.92
N ASP A 200 -24.53 1.36 -15.32
CA ASP A 200 -24.40 1.08 -13.88
C ASP A 200 -25.10 2.16 -13.03
N LEU A 201 -24.97 3.44 -13.41
CA LEU A 201 -25.63 4.54 -12.70
C LEU A 201 -27.16 4.41 -12.78
N ASN A 202 -27.70 4.02 -13.94
CA ASN A 202 -29.14 3.82 -14.14
C ASN A 202 -29.66 2.67 -13.27
N GLU A 203 -28.82 1.65 -13.03
CA GLU A 203 -29.15 0.48 -12.19
C GLU A 203 -28.85 0.72 -10.69
N GLY A 204 -28.35 1.91 -10.32
CA GLY A 204 -28.06 2.25 -8.93
C GLY A 204 -26.65 1.91 -8.48
N PHE A 205 -25.81 1.46 -9.39
CA PHE A 205 -24.39 1.14 -9.14
C PHE A 205 -23.49 2.28 -9.61
N GLY A 206 -22.31 2.01 -10.14
CA GLY A 206 -21.42 3.00 -10.77
C GLY A 206 -20.69 3.89 -9.78
N THR A 207 -20.49 3.44 -8.52
CA THR A 207 -19.74 4.19 -7.53
C THR A 207 -18.33 3.61 -7.37
N VAL A 208 -17.33 4.49 -7.21
CA VAL A 208 -15.95 4.09 -6.97
C VAL A 208 -15.46 4.57 -5.60
N TYR A 209 -14.50 3.85 -5.05
CA TYR A 209 -13.83 4.27 -3.81
C TYR A 209 -13.12 5.61 -4.03
N LEU A 210 -13.34 6.55 -3.12
CA LEU A 210 -12.60 7.81 -3.07
C LEU A 210 -11.56 7.76 -1.95
N PRO A 211 -10.32 8.22 -2.21
CA PRO A 211 -9.28 8.16 -1.19
C PRO A 211 -9.51 9.17 -0.06
N TYR A 212 -9.15 8.74 1.15
CA TYR A 212 -9.08 9.58 2.35
C TYR A 212 -10.39 10.35 2.65
N ALA A 213 -10.26 11.64 2.96
CA ALA A 213 -11.40 12.50 3.32
C ALA A 213 -12.22 12.99 2.13
N LEU A 214 -11.84 12.62 0.89
CA LEU A 214 -12.53 13.12 -0.32
C LEU A 214 -13.99 12.67 -0.38
N ALA A 215 -14.29 11.45 0.08
CA ALA A 215 -15.66 10.96 0.14
C ALA A 215 -16.55 11.83 1.04
N LYS A 216 -15.98 12.35 2.14
CA LYS A 216 -16.68 13.25 3.07
C LYS A 216 -16.79 14.66 2.51
N LYS A 217 -15.72 15.16 1.86
CA LYS A 217 -15.66 16.51 1.30
C LYS A 217 -16.53 16.64 0.04
N TYR A 218 -16.59 15.59 -0.78
CA TYR A 218 -17.33 15.57 -2.04
C TYR A 218 -18.20 14.30 -2.11
N PRO A 219 -19.36 14.26 -1.42
CA PRO A 219 -20.15 13.02 -1.26
C PRO A 219 -20.57 12.35 -2.55
N ASN A 220 -20.79 13.11 -3.64
CA ASN A 220 -21.24 12.58 -4.92
C ASN A 220 -20.12 12.37 -5.95
N ALA A 221 -18.87 12.71 -5.59
CA ALA A 221 -17.76 12.60 -6.53
C ALA A 221 -17.46 11.15 -6.94
N ASN A 222 -17.84 10.18 -6.10
CA ASN A 222 -17.68 8.74 -6.39
C ASN A 222 -18.49 8.29 -7.61
N ARG A 223 -19.51 9.07 -8.02
CA ARG A 223 -20.34 8.81 -9.22
C ARG A 223 -19.88 9.58 -10.45
N HIS A 224 -19.02 10.59 -10.27
CA HIS A 224 -18.59 11.43 -11.38
C HIS A 224 -17.64 10.68 -12.31
N TRP A 225 -17.82 10.82 -13.62
CA TRP A 225 -17.03 10.18 -14.65
C TRP A 225 -15.52 10.33 -14.44
N GLY A 226 -15.07 11.55 -14.14
CA GLY A 226 -13.64 11.82 -13.95
C GLY A 226 -12.98 10.98 -12.85
N TRP A 227 -13.75 10.47 -11.89
CA TRP A 227 -13.24 9.66 -10.78
C TRP A 227 -13.23 8.16 -11.09
N GLN A 228 -13.87 7.73 -12.20
CA GLN A 228 -13.88 6.31 -12.57
C GLN A 228 -12.48 5.85 -12.94
N TYR A 229 -12.23 4.55 -12.78
CA TYR A 229 -10.95 3.96 -13.14
C TYR A 229 -10.84 3.82 -14.66
N VAL A 230 -9.65 3.94 -15.17
CA VAL A 230 -9.35 3.76 -16.59
C VAL A 230 -9.35 2.29 -16.98
N UNK A 231 -8.77 1.60 -16.32
CA UNK A 231 -8.61 0.37 -16.59
C UNK A 231 -9.61 -0.46 -16.09
N SER A 232 -10.92 -0.17 -16.07
CA SER A 232 -12.04 -1.06 -15.67
C SER A 232 -12.61 -1.86 -16.82
#